data_4e5af326f6f1182f6963ed88f7ae504a
#
_entry.id   4e5af326f6f1182f6963ed88f7ae504a
#
_cell.length_a   1.000
_cell.length_b   1.000
_cell.length_c   1.000
_cell.angle_alpha   90.00
_cell.angle_beta   90.00
_cell.angle_gamma   90.00
#
_symmetry.space_group_name_H-M   'P 1'
#
loop_
_entity.id
_entity.type
_entity.pdbx_description
1 polymer ?
#
loop_
_entity_poly.entity_id
_entity_poly.type
_entity_poly.pdbx_seq_one_letter_code
_entity_poly.pdbx_strand_id
1 'polypeptide(L)'
;MKKIAIDAMGGDYAPQSIVEGVNQALNDFSDIEVILYGDEAKIKQYLKATERVRIVHTDEKINSDDEPTKAIRKKKNASMVLAAKAVKDGEADAVLSAGNTGALLAAGFFIVGRIKNIDRPGLMSTLPTTDGKGFDMLDLGANAENTAHHLHQYAILGSFYAENVRGINQPRVGLLNNGTEASKGDPLRKEVYDLLAADASLNFIGNVEARDLMDHVADVVVADGFTGNAVLKAMEGTAMGIMSQLKKSILDGGWKAKLGAMLLKDSLKSLKSSLNYSDVGGAVLFGVKAPVVKTHGASDAKAVYSTIRQIRTMLETDVVGKAVNEFSGEAK
;
A
#
# COMPACT_ATOMS: atom_id res chain seq x y z
N MET A 1 21.41 -10.25 -2.74
CA MET A 1 20.68 -9.55 -1.66
C MET A 1 19.69 -8.60 -2.30
N LYS A 2 18.49 -8.48 -1.75
CA LYS A 2 17.44 -7.54 -2.20
C LYS A 2 17.75 -6.15 -1.66
N LYS A 3 17.84 -5.15 -2.53
CA LYS A 3 18.21 -3.77 -2.16
C LYS A 3 16.97 -2.87 -2.12
N ILE A 4 16.72 -2.24 -0.99
CA ILE A 4 15.55 -1.38 -0.79
C ILE A 4 16.02 0.07 -0.61
N ALA A 5 15.63 0.96 -1.52
CA ALA A 5 15.84 2.40 -1.41
C ALA A 5 14.74 3.02 -0.53
N ILE A 6 15.10 3.71 0.53
CA ILE A 6 14.16 4.26 1.50
C ILE A 6 14.33 5.78 1.61
N ASP A 7 13.24 6.51 1.39
CA ASP A 7 13.12 7.92 1.74
C ASP A 7 13.08 8.07 3.27
N ALA A 8 14.21 8.37 3.87
CA ALA A 8 14.33 8.48 5.33
C ALA A 8 13.73 9.77 5.89
N MET A 9 13.37 10.75 5.04
CA MET A 9 12.88 12.07 5.47
C MET A 9 11.38 12.24 5.23
N GLY A 10 10.72 11.24 4.66
CA GLY A 10 9.27 11.23 4.45
C GLY A 10 8.50 10.77 5.68
N GLY A 11 7.38 11.44 5.99
CA GLY A 11 6.50 11.12 7.12
C GLY A 11 6.67 12.03 8.33
N ASP A 12 5.67 11.95 9.24
CA ASP A 12 5.51 12.86 10.37
C ASP A 12 6.58 12.64 11.46
N TYR A 13 7.04 11.38 11.58
CA TYR A 13 8.04 10.95 12.57
C TYR A 13 9.41 10.61 11.94
N ALA A 14 9.63 11.09 10.70
CA ALA A 14 10.92 10.91 10.03
C ALA A 14 12.03 11.77 10.66
N PRO A 15 13.28 11.27 10.74
CA PRO A 15 13.73 9.96 10.29
C PRO A 15 13.55 8.85 11.33
N GLN A 16 13.16 9.16 12.57
CA GLN A 16 13.18 8.23 13.70
C GLN A 16 12.42 6.93 13.41
N SER A 17 11.12 7.01 13.11
CA SER A 17 10.29 5.82 12.87
C SER A 17 10.78 4.99 11.69
N ILE A 18 11.29 5.66 10.64
CA ILE A 18 11.83 4.99 9.47
C ILE A 18 13.06 4.17 9.82
N VAL A 19 14.03 4.80 10.50
CA VAL A 19 15.31 4.17 10.85
C VAL A 19 15.13 3.07 11.91
N GLU A 20 14.24 3.27 12.88
CA GLU A 20 13.90 2.23 13.87
C GLU A 20 13.26 1.00 13.22
N GLY A 21 12.36 1.19 12.24
CA GLY A 21 11.78 0.08 11.46
C GLY A 21 12.82 -0.64 10.60
N VAL A 22 13.76 0.10 10.01
CA VAL A 22 14.90 -0.47 9.28
C VAL A 22 15.79 -1.32 10.20
N ASN A 23 16.12 -0.82 11.41
CA ASN A 23 16.90 -1.61 12.38
C ASN A 23 16.23 -2.95 12.70
N GLN A 24 14.90 -2.95 12.90
CA GLN A 24 14.14 -4.19 13.15
C GLN A 24 14.21 -5.13 11.95
N ALA A 25 14.00 -4.61 10.74
CA ALA A 25 14.02 -5.42 9.52
C ALA A 25 15.40 -6.04 9.25
N LEU A 26 16.48 -5.30 9.47
CA LEU A 26 17.84 -5.81 9.29
C LEU A 26 18.25 -6.85 10.34
N ASN A 27 17.65 -6.80 11.52
CA ASN A 27 17.80 -7.84 12.54
C ASN A 27 17.16 -9.16 12.12
N ASP A 28 15.93 -9.10 11.58
CA ASP A 28 15.12 -10.28 11.29
C ASP A 28 15.43 -10.88 9.90
N PHE A 29 15.84 -10.04 8.94
CA PHE A 29 16.07 -10.47 7.55
C PHE A 29 17.54 -10.33 7.15
N SER A 30 18.17 -11.45 6.85
CA SER A 30 19.60 -11.49 6.45
C SER A 30 19.81 -11.26 4.95
N ASP A 31 18.76 -11.31 4.14
CA ASP A 31 18.79 -11.28 2.67
C ASP A 31 18.48 -9.90 2.07
N ILE A 32 18.34 -8.85 2.89
CA ILE A 32 18.09 -7.48 2.46
C ILE A 32 19.28 -6.55 2.73
N GLU A 33 19.44 -5.56 1.86
CA GLU A 33 20.26 -4.37 2.03
C GLU A 33 19.38 -3.13 1.94
N VAL A 34 19.70 -2.08 2.68
CA VAL A 34 18.94 -0.84 2.71
C VAL A 34 19.81 0.34 2.31
N ILE A 35 19.27 1.21 1.45
CA ILE A 35 19.89 2.50 1.11
C ILE A 35 18.96 3.60 1.65
N LEU A 36 19.43 4.32 2.68
CA LEU A 36 18.71 5.42 3.30
C LEU A 36 19.09 6.75 2.64
N TYR A 37 18.10 7.45 2.11
CA TYR A 37 18.25 8.77 1.50
C TYR A 37 17.74 9.84 2.45
N GLY A 38 18.61 10.79 2.86
CA GLY A 38 18.24 11.88 3.76
C GLY A 38 19.40 12.48 4.52
N ASP A 39 19.09 13.28 5.53
CA ASP A 39 20.05 13.95 6.41
C ASP A 39 20.83 12.90 7.22
N GLU A 40 22.08 12.69 6.84
CA GLU A 40 22.96 11.66 7.43
C GLU A 40 23.13 11.85 8.95
N ALA A 41 23.25 13.10 9.41
CA ALA A 41 23.45 13.38 10.83
C ALA A 41 22.20 13.00 11.65
N LYS A 42 20.99 13.26 11.12
CA LYS A 42 19.74 12.88 11.77
C LYS A 42 19.50 11.37 11.70
N ILE A 43 19.81 10.73 10.57
CA ILE A 43 19.68 9.26 10.42
C ILE A 43 20.59 8.54 11.42
N LYS A 44 21.86 8.95 11.56
CA LYS A 44 22.82 8.33 12.47
C LYS A 44 22.41 8.38 13.94
N GLN A 45 21.53 9.29 14.35
CA GLN A 45 21.03 9.35 15.74
C GLN A 45 20.21 8.12 16.13
N TYR A 46 19.54 7.47 15.15
CA TYR A 46 18.65 6.35 15.38
C TYR A 46 19.16 5.03 14.78
N LEU A 47 20.14 5.10 13.88
CA LEU A 47 20.69 3.92 13.21
C LEU A 47 21.58 3.12 14.16
N LYS A 48 21.21 1.85 14.36
CA LYS A 48 21.97 0.88 15.17
C LYS A 48 22.73 -0.12 14.31
N ALA A 49 22.17 -0.44 13.14
CA ALA A 49 22.79 -1.35 12.18
C ALA A 49 24.02 -0.69 11.54
N THR A 50 25.12 -1.40 11.47
CA THR A 50 26.37 -0.95 10.82
C THR A 50 26.66 -1.66 9.52
N GLU A 51 26.02 -2.83 9.34
CA GLU A 51 26.15 -3.67 8.16
C GLU A 51 24.89 -3.62 7.31
N ARG A 52 25.01 -3.84 6.00
CA ARG A 52 23.91 -3.89 5.03
C ARG A 52 23.07 -2.59 4.96
N VAL A 53 23.64 -1.46 5.40
CA VAL A 53 23.06 -0.12 5.30
C VAL A 53 24.05 0.82 4.63
N ARG A 54 23.57 1.54 3.61
CA ARG A 54 24.26 2.67 3.01
C ARG A 54 23.42 3.93 3.22
N ILE A 55 24.03 5.04 3.60
CA ILE A 55 23.37 6.34 3.67
C ILE A 55 23.83 7.17 2.47
N VAL A 56 22.87 7.77 1.79
CA VAL A 56 23.09 8.79 0.76
C VAL A 56 22.57 10.11 1.30
N HIS A 57 23.48 11.00 1.62
CA HIS A 57 23.14 12.28 2.24
C HIS A 57 22.40 13.21 1.28
N THR A 58 21.34 13.83 1.78
CA THR A 58 20.67 14.97 1.17
C THR A 58 19.88 15.75 2.21
N ASP A 59 19.90 17.09 2.08
CA ASP A 59 19.10 18.01 2.91
C ASP A 59 17.73 18.30 2.29
N GLU A 60 17.54 17.97 1.00
CA GLU A 60 16.32 18.29 0.28
C GLU A 60 15.25 17.20 0.51
N LYS A 61 14.02 17.63 0.83
CA LYS A 61 12.85 16.76 0.94
C LYS A 61 11.63 17.33 0.25
N ILE A 62 10.68 16.47 -0.07
CA ILE A 62 9.34 16.85 -0.52
C ILE A 62 8.45 16.97 0.72
N ASN A 63 7.80 18.14 0.89
CA ASN A 63 6.87 18.39 1.97
C ASN A 63 5.46 17.89 1.63
N SER A 64 4.60 17.76 2.64
CA SER A 64 3.22 17.28 2.48
C SER A 64 2.34 18.21 1.64
N ASP A 65 2.63 19.51 1.64
CA ASP A 65 1.93 20.57 0.92
C ASP A 65 2.52 20.87 -0.48
N ASP A 66 3.63 20.24 -0.84
CA ASP A 66 4.21 20.40 -2.18
C ASP A 66 3.27 19.83 -3.26
N GLU A 67 3.13 20.53 -4.38
CA GLU A 67 2.41 20.05 -5.54
C GLU A 67 3.20 18.87 -6.16
N PRO A 68 2.59 17.66 -6.26
CA PRO A 68 3.31 16.41 -6.52
C PRO A 68 4.21 16.41 -7.75
N THR A 69 3.62 16.67 -8.92
CA THR A 69 4.34 16.60 -10.22
C THR A 69 5.43 17.66 -10.33
N LYS A 70 5.17 18.84 -9.76
CA LYS A 70 6.11 19.94 -9.76
C LYS A 70 7.27 19.68 -8.80
N ALA A 71 6.97 19.08 -7.64
CA ALA A 71 7.96 18.73 -6.64
C ALA A 71 9.01 17.76 -7.20
N ILE A 72 8.60 16.65 -7.82
CA ILE A 72 9.54 15.68 -8.39
C ILE A 72 10.37 16.23 -9.55
N ARG A 73 9.87 17.25 -10.27
CA ARG A 73 10.60 17.89 -11.37
C ARG A 73 11.62 18.91 -10.88
N LYS A 74 11.29 19.68 -9.81
CA LYS A 74 12.12 20.76 -9.29
C LYS A 74 13.10 20.28 -8.24
N LYS A 75 12.65 19.46 -7.28
CA LYS A 75 13.43 18.97 -6.15
C LYS A 75 14.17 17.68 -6.53
N LYS A 76 15.12 17.78 -7.45
CA LYS A 76 15.82 16.62 -8.03
C LYS A 76 16.70 15.87 -7.04
N ASN A 77 17.09 16.51 -5.96
CA ASN A 77 17.91 15.95 -4.89
C ASN A 77 17.08 15.57 -3.66
N ALA A 78 15.73 15.72 -3.72
CA ALA A 78 14.90 15.28 -2.61
C ALA A 78 15.06 13.78 -2.35
N SER A 79 15.09 13.39 -1.06
CA SER A 79 15.30 12.01 -0.60
C SER A 79 14.40 11.00 -1.34
N MET A 80 13.10 11.29 -1.51
CA MET A 80 12.16 10.47 -2.27
C MET A 80 12.55 10.34 -3.75
N VAL A 81 13.00 11.43 -4.39
CA VAL A 81 13.37 11.44 -5.81
C VAL A 81 14.65 10.65 -6.04
N LEU A 82 15.64 10.78 -5.14
CA LEU A 82 16.88 10.01 -5.19
C LEU A 82 16.62 8.52 -4.98
N ALA A 83 15.75 8.16 -4.03
CA ALA A 83 15.36 6.77 -3.81
C ALA A 83 14.68 6.15 -5.05
N ALA A 84 13.76 6.88 -5.70
CA ALA A 84 13.12 6.42 -6.94
C ALA A 84 14.10 6.32 -8.11
N LYS A 85 15.10 7.22 -8.21
CA LYS A 85 16.15 7.15 -9.22
C LYS A 85 17.05 5.93 -9.03
N ALA A 86 17.42 5.60 -7.79
CA ALA A 86 18.20 4.40 -7.51
C ALA A 86 17.54 3.14 -8.04
N VAL A 87 16.20 3.06 -7.95
CA VAL A 87 15.43 1.94 -8.54
C VAL A 87 15.49 1.98 -10.07
N LYS A 88 15.28 3.16 -10.67
CA LYS A 88 15.39 3.32 -12.14
C LYS A 88 16.76 2.91 -12.68
N ASP A 89 17.82 3.28 -11.97
CA ASP A 89 19.20 3.08 -12.38
C ASP A 89 19.74 1.67 -12.04
N GLY A 90 18.89 0.82 -11.42
CA GLY A 90 19.25 -0.55 -11.04
C GLY A 90 20.15 -0.66 -9.80
N GLU A 91 20.31 0.43 -9.05
CA GLU A 91 21.04 0.43 -7.78
C GLU A 91 20.24 -0.17 -6.62
N ALA A 92 18.90 -0.15 -6.73
CA ALA A 92 17.96 -0.74 -5.79
C ALA A 92 16.82 -1.45 -6.53
N ASP A 93 16.20 -2.42 -5.85
CA ASP A 93 15.14 -3.27 -6.39
C ASP A 93 13.74 -2.73 -6.08
N ALA A 94 13.60 -1.91 -5.05
CA ALA A 94 12.33 -1.32 -4.61
C ALA A 94 12.53 0.03 -3.94
N VAL A 95 11.46 0.85 -3.89
CA VAL A 95 11.43 2.11 -3.14
C VAL A 95 10.32 2.14 -2.10
N LEU A 96 10.64 2.67 -0.90
CA LEU A 96 9.72 2.92 0.20
C LEU A 96 9.76 4.39 0.61
N SER A 97 8.59 5.00 0.80
CA SER A 97 8.46 6.33 1.40
C SER A 97 7.20 6.45 2.26
N ALA A 98 7.31 7.19 3.36
CA ALA A 98 6.17 7.64 4.16
C ALA A 98 5.76 9.10 3.82
N GLY A 99 6.41 9.74 2.84
CA GLY A 99 6.20 11.13 2.47
C GLY A 99 4.90 11.41 1.69
N ASN A 100 4.88 12.51 0.94
CA ASN A 100 3.75 12.95 0.13
C ASN A 100 3.32 11.86 -0.87
N THR A 101 2.08 11.37 -0.74
CA THR A 101 1.57 10.25 -1.55
C THR A 101 1.57 10.60 -3.03
N GLY A 102 1.03 11.74 -3.42
CA GLY A 102 0.98 12.16 -4.82
C GLY A 102 2.37 12.27 -5.44
N ALA A 103 3.36 12.76 -4.69
CA ALA A 103 4.74 12.85 -5.16
C ALA A 103 5.37 11.46 -5.35
N LEU A 104 5.12 10.51 -4.44
CA LEU A 104 5.61 9.14 -4.60
C LEU A 104 4.96 8.43 -5.79
N LEU A 105 3.63 8.61 -5.99
CA LEU A 105 2.93 8.08 -7.16
C LEU A 105 3.50 8.66 -8.46
N ALA A 106 3.72 9.99 -8.48
CA ALA A 106 4.35 10.65 -9.61
C ALA A 106 5.78 10.18 -9.85
N ALA A 107 6.58 9.95 -8.80
CA ALA A 107 7.93 9.40 -8.91
C ALA A 107 7.91 7.95 -9.44
N GLY A 108 6.99 7.11 -8.96
CA GLY A 108 6.77 5.77 -9.48
C GLY A 108 6.41 5.79 -10.98
N PHE A 109 5.51 6.66 -11.38
CA PHE A 109 5.05 6.78 -12.76
C PHE A 109 6.14 7.33 -13.70
N PHE A 110 6.78 8.45 -13.32
CA PHE A 110 7.67 9.19 -14.23
C PHE A 110 9.16 8.82 -14.10
N ILE A 111 9.59 8.30 -12.94
CA ILE A 111 11.00 7.96 -12.69
C ILE A 111 11.20 6.45 -12.82
N VAL A 112 10.49 5.63 -12.01
CA VAL A 112 10.59 4.16 -12.07
C VAL A 112 10.03 3.64 -13.40
N GLY A 113 8.88 4.18 -13.84
CA GLY A 113 8.27 3.88 -15.13
C GLY A 113 7.22 2.77 -15.06
N ARG A 114 6.28 2.83 -16.01
CA ARG A 114 5.18 1.86 -16.14
C ARG A 114 5.63 0.54 -16.75
N ILE A 115 4.96 -0.54 -16.39
CA ILE A 115 4.98 -1.80 -17.15
C ILE A 115 4.39 -1.52 -18.55
N LYS A 116 4.98 -2.11 -19.59
CA LYS A 116 4.48 -1.99 -20.96
C LYS A 116 3.04 -2.53 -21.01
N ASN A 117 2.19 -1.85 -21.77
CA ASN A 117 0.75 -2.15 -21.92
C ASN A 117 -0.11 -1.96 -20.65
N ILE A 118 0.43 -1.46 -19.55
CA ILE A 118 -0.38 -0.95 -18.45
C ILE A 118 -0.56 0.56 -18.65
N ASP A 119 -1.81 0.98 -18.81
CA ASP A 119 -2.12 2.37 -19.11
C ASP A 119 -1.98 3.26 -17.88
N ARG A 120 -2.53 2.81 -16.77
CA ARG A 120 -2.54 3.53 -15.49
C ARG A 120 -2.19 2.60 -14.33
N PRO A 121 -1.01 2.75 -13.70
CA PRO A 121 -0.74 2.08 -12.43
C PRO A 121 -1.77 2.47 -11.37
N GLY A 122 -2.23 1.49 -10.58
CA GLY A 122 -3.18 1.68 -9.50
C GLY A 122 -2.52 1.63 -8.12
N LEU A 123 -3.06 2.38 -7.17
CA LEU A 123 -2.67 2.28 -5.76
C LEU A 123 -3.48 1.17 -5.09
N MET A 124 -2.79 0.17 -4.58
CA MET A 124 -3.38 -0.99 -3.93
C MET A 124 -3.00 -1.05 -2.44
N SER A 125 -3.91 -1.48 -1.60
CA SER A 125 -3.61 -1.85 -0.23
C SER A 125 -4.45 -3.06 0.19
N THR A 126 -3.91 -3.88 1.08
CA THR A 126 -4.68 -4.92 1.76
C THR A 126 -5.44 -4.28 2.92
N LEU A 127 -6.77 -4.34 2.86
CA LEU A 127 -7.68 -3.80 3.86
C LEU A 127 -8.15 -4.92 4.81
N PRO A 128 -8.46 -4.60 6.07
CA PRO A 128 -8.83 -5.60 7.05
C PRO A 128 -10.22 -6.18 6.81
N THR A 129 -10.41 -7.43 7.23
CA THR A 129 -11.69 -8.11 7.33
C THR A 129 -11.90 -8.65 8.75
N THR A 130 -13.13 -8.98 9.10
CA THR A 130 -13.50 -9.48 10.44
C THR A 130 -12.85 -10.83 10.74
N ASP A 131 -12.55 -11.65 9.73
CA ASP A 131 -11.85 -12.93 9.85
C ASP A 131 -10.32 -12.80 9.87
N GLY A 132 -9.79 -11.58 9.75
CA GLY A 132 -8.37 -11.27 9.80
C GLY A 132 -7.56 -11.61 8.54
N LYS A 133 -8.20 -12.13 7.48
CA LYS A 133 -7.49 -12.47 6.22
C LYS A 133 -7.21 -11.25 5.36
N GLY A 134 -8.10 -10.25 5.38
CA GLY A 134 -8.03 -9.06 4.57
C GLY A 134 -8.38 -9.29 3.09
N PHE A 135 -8.56 -8.21 2.35
CA PHE A 135 -8.74 -8.20 0.89
C PHE A 135 -7.91 -7.08 0.26
N ASP A 136 -7.49 -7.28 -0.98
CA ASP A 136 -6.73 -6.27 -1.71
C ASP A 136 -7.69 -5.38 -2.50
N MET A 137 -7.52 -4.06 -2.42
CA MET A 137 -8.38 -3.12 -3.15
C MET A 137 -7.56 -2.23 -4.07
N LEU A 138 -7.97 -2.11 -5.32
CA LEU A 138 -7.46 -1.24 -6.38
C LEU A 138 -8.64 -0.53 -7.08
N ASP A 139 -8.56 0.75 -7.42
CA ASP A 139 -7.55 1.75 -7.15
C ASP A 139 -7.94 2.55 -5.89
N LEU A 140 -6.99 2.81 -5.02
CA LEU A 140 -7.22 3.56 -3.78
C LEU A 140 -6.85 5.06 -3.91
N GLY A 141 -6.83 5.59 -5.15
CA GLY A 141 -6.66 7.01 -5.40
C GLY A 141 -5.41 7.41 -6.17
N ALA A 142 -4.79 6.52 -6.94
CA ALA A 142 -3.76 6.92 -7.89
C ALA A 142 -4.37 7.67 -9.09
N ASN A 143 -5.59 7.33 -9.51
CA ASN A 143 -6.26 7.90 -10.66
C ASN A 143 -7.70 8.26 -10.32
N ALA A 144 -8.05 9.55 -10.39
CA ALA A 144 -9.42 10.00 -10.10
C ALA A 144 -10.43 9.53 -11.14
N GLU A 145 -10.01 9.40 -12.40
CA GLU A 145 -10.83 8.95 -13.52
C GLU A 145 -10.24 7.69 -14.15
N ASN A 146 -11.07 6.72 -14.39
CA ASN A 146 -10.71 5.43 -14.96
C ASN A 146 -11.62 5.05 -16.13
N THR A 147 -11.08 4.27 -17.06
CA THR A 147 -11.85 3.58 -18.12
C THR A 147 -12.10 2.14 -17.69
N ALA A 148 -13.00 1.46 -18.40
CA ALA A 148 -13.28 0.05 -18.15
C ALA A 148 -12.00 -0.82 -18.32
N HIS A 149 -11.17 -0.49 -19.31
CA HIS A 149 -9.88 -1.16 -19.52
C HIS A 149 -8.92 -1.00 -18.33
N HIS A 150 -8.88 0.17 -17.69
CA HIS A 150 -8.06 0.34 -16.48
C HIS A 150 -8.51 -0.56 -15.33
N LEU A 151 -9.84 -0.65 -15.11
CA LEU A 151 -10.37 -1.49 -14.03
C LEU A 151 -10.15 -2.99 -14.32
N HIS A 152 -10.25 -3.40 -15.57
CA HIS A 152 -9.89 -4.75 -15.99
C HIS A 152 -8.40 -5.04 -15.71
N GLN A 153 -7.48 -4.12 -16.04
CA GLN A 153 -6.06 -4.27 -15.70
C GLN A 153 -5.85 -4.35 -14.18
N TYR A 154 -6.61 -3.61 -13.38
CA TYR A 154 -6.53 -3.69 -11.92
C TYR A 154 -6.99 -5.04 -11.37
N ALA A 155 -8.00 -5.67 -11.98
CA ALA A 155 -8.42 -7.01 -11.62
C ALA A 155 -7.29 -8.03 -11.81
N ILE A 156 -6.61 -7.98 -12.97
CA ILE A 156 -5.47 -8.84 -13.27
C ILE A 156 -4.33 -8.57 -12.28
N LEU A 157 -3.92 -7.32 -12.10
CA LEU A 157 -2.85 -6.94 -11.17
C LEU A 157 -3.15 -7.36 -9.73
N GLY A 158 -4.38 -7.13 -9.25
CA GLY A 158 -4.82 -7.55 -7.91
C GLY A 158 -4.76 -9.07 -7.74
N SER A 159 -5.21 -9.83 -8.73
CA SER A 159 -5.12 -11.30 -8.73
C SER A 159 -3.67 -11.76 -8.66
N PHE A 160 -2.78 -11.18 -9.46
CA PHE A 160 -1.34 -11.47 -9.40
C PHE A 160 -0.74 -11.24 -8.02
N TYR A 161 -1.11 -10.14 -7.37
CA TYR A 161 -0.63 -9.84 -6.03
C TYR A 161 -1.19 -10.83 -5.00
N ALA A 162 -2.49 -11.09 -5.02
CA ALA A 162 -3.14 -12.02 -4.11
C ALA A 162 -2.56 -13.44 -4.25
N GLU A 163 -2.28 -13.90 -5.45
CA GLU A 163 -1.66 -15.21 -5.70
C GLU A 163 -0.20 -15.27 -5.25
N ASN A 164 0.62 -14.32 -5.69
CA ASN A 164 2.06 -14.41 -5.55
C ASN A 164 2.59 -13.87 -4.22
N VAL A 165 1.93 -12.88 -3.62
CA VAL A 165 2.37 -12.26 -2.37
C VAL A 165 1.59 -12.79 -1.17
N ARG A 166 0.27 -13.00 -1.32
CA ARG A 166 -0.58 -13.50 -0.25
C ARG A 166 -0.81 -15.01 -0.29
N GLY A 167 -0.44 -15.69 -1.38
CA GLY A 167 -0.55 -17.15 -1.51
C GLY A 167 -2.00 -17.64 -1.68
N ILE A 168 -2.90 -16.81 -2.18
CA ILE A 168 -4.33 -17.14 -2.39
C ILE A 168 -4.47 -17.77 -3.78
N ASN A 169 -4.77 -19.04 -3.85
CA ASN A 169 -5.00 -19.71 -5.13
C ASN A 169 -6.36 -19.31 -5.72
N GLN A 170 -6.38 -18.88 -6.99
CA GLN A 170 -7.57 -18.42 -7.70
C GLN A 170 -8.39 -17.38 -6.90
N PRO A 171 -7.80 -16.21 -6.58
CA PRO A 171 -8.43 -15.21 -5.73
C PRO A 171 -9.77 -14.75 -6.32
N ARG A 172 -10.77 -14.61 -5.46
CA ARG A 172 -12.09 -14.13 -5.84
C ARG A 172 -12.02 -12.63 -6.12
N VAL A 173 -12.37 -12.24 -7.34
CA VAL A 173 -12.37 -10.85 -7.79
C VAL A 173 -13.79 -10.30 -7.78
N GLY A 174 -14.04 -9.24 -7.02
CA GLY A 174 -15.32 -8.52 -6.98
C GLY A 174 -15.20 -7.11 -7.58
N LEU A 175 -16.24 -6.67 -8.27
CA LEU A 175 -16.36 -5.27 -8.73
C LEU A 175 -17.16 -4.47 -7.71
N LEU A 176 -16.58 -3.43 -7.15
CA LEU A 176 -17.27 -2.54 -6.21
C LEU A 176 -18.41 -1.81 -6.90
N ASN A 177 -19.63 -1.99 -6.38
CA ASN A 177 -20.84 -1.45 -6.98
C ASN A 177 -21.88 -1.05 -5.90
N ASN A 178 -23.00 -0.47 -6.33
CA ASN A 178 -24.14 -0.06 -5.50
C ASN A 178 -25.24 -1.13 -5.35
N GLY A 179 -24.97 -2.35 -5.77
CA GLY A 179 -25.84 -3.53 -5.69
C GLY A 179 -25.16 -4.73 -6.31
N THR A 180 -25.60 -5.94 -5.96
CA THR A 180 -24.95 -7.19 -6.38
C THR A 180 -25.39 -7.70 -7.75
N GLU A 181 -26.55 -7.22 -8.27
CA GLU A 181 -27.07 -7.67 -9.56
C GLU A 181 -26.21 -7.17 -10.72
N ALA A 182 -26.02 -7.97 -11.76
CA ALA A 182 -25.24 -7.64 -12.95
C ALA A 182 -25.68 -6.35 -13.67
N SER A 183 -26.95 -5.97 -13.54
CA SER A 183 -27.52 -4.75 -14.17
C SER A 183 -27.24 -3.46 -13.39
N LYS A 184 -26.69 -3.53 -12.19
CA LYS A 184 -26.42 -2.36 -11.32
C LYS A 184 -25.21 -1.55 -11.77
N GLY A 185 -25.15 -0.34 -11.25
CA GLY A 185 -24.07 0.60 -11.48
C GLY A 185 -24.31 1.55 -12.65
N ASP A 186 -23.38 2.48 -12.77
CA ASP A 186 -23.29 3.43 -13.86
C ASP A 186 -22.77 2.75 -15.16
N PRO A 187 -22.69 3.47 -16.28
CA PRO A 187 -22.19 2.92 -17.54
C PRO A 187 -20.80 2.30 -17.44
N LEU A 188 -19.87 2.91 -16.68
CA LEU A 188 -18.53 2.39 -16.50
C LEU A 188 -18.57 1.00 -15.83
N ARG A 189 -19.33 0.86 -14.73
CA ARG A 189 -19.40 -0.40 -13.98
C ARG A 189 -20.03 -1.53 -14.74
N LYS A 190 -21.03 -1.23 -15.59
CA LYS A 190 -21.65 -2.22 -16.48
C LYS A 190 -20.67 -2.73 -17.53
N GLU A 191 -19.93 -1.82 -18.16
CA GLU A 191 -18.88 -2.17 -19.13
C GLU A 191 -17.76 -3.01 -18.46
N VAL A 192 -17.33 -2.63 -17.25
CA VAL A 192 -16.32 -3.39 -16.48
C VAL A 192 -16.86 -4.77 -16.12
N TYR A 193 -18.11 -4.86 -15.69
CA TYR A 193 -18.74 -6.15 -15.36
C TYR A 193 -18.63 -7.13 -16.53
N ASP A 194 -19.02 -6.67 -17.73
CA ASP A 194 -18.99 -7.50 -18.94
C ASP A 194 -17.55 -7.94 -19.30
N LEU A 195 -16.56 -7.03 -19.16
CA LEU A 195 -15.16 -7.36 -19.40
C LEU A 195 -14.62 -8.39 -18.42
N LEU A 196 -14.91 -8.22 -17.12
CA LEU A 196 -14.43 -9.15 -16.09
C LEU A 196 -15.12 -10.52 -16.21
N ALA A 197 -16.41 -10.55 -16.54
CA ALA A 197 -17.16 -11.79 -16.72
C ALA A 197 -16.71 -12.58 -17.97
N ALA A 198 -16.21 -11.90 -18.99
CA ALA A 198 -15.67 -12.52 -20.20
C ALA A 198 -14.23 -13.04 -20.06
N ASP A 199 -13.49 -12.59 -19.04
CA ASP A 199 -12.10 -12.98 -18.83
C ASP A 199 -11.99 -14.29 -18.04
N ALA A 200 -11.73 -15.38 -18.74
CA ALA A 200 -11.61 -16.71 -18.14
C ALA A 200 -10.35 -16.88 -17.25
N SER A 201 -9.41 -15.93 -17.28
CA SER A 201 -8.22 -15.94 -16.39
C SER A 201 -8.53 -15.47 -14.98
N LEU A 202 -9.67 -14.80 -14.79
CA LEU A 202 -10.11 -14.25 -13.52
C LEU A 202 -11.18 -15.13 -12.86
N ASN A 203 -11.08 -15.31 -11.55
CA ASN A 203 -12.20 -15.87 -10.76
C ASN A 203 -13.15 -14.73 -10.36
N PHE A 204 -13.82 -14.14 -11.36
CA PHE A 204 -14.76 -13.05 -11.16
C PHE A 204 -16.05 -13.53 -10.50
N ILE A 205 -16.38 -12.98 -9.34
CA ILE A 205 -17.57 -13.36 -8.54
C ILE A 205 -18.76 -12.40 -8.70
N GLY A 206 -18.64 -11.38 -9.56
CA GLY A 206 -19.68 -10.37 -9.77
C GLY A 206 -19.48 -9.08 -8.96
N ASN A 207 -20.57 -8.33 -8.80
CA ASN A 207 -20.56 -7.10 -8.02
C ASN A 207 -20.53 -7.37 -6.51
N VAL A 208 -19.83 -6.48 -5.76
CA VAL A 208 -19.80 -6.47 -4.30
C VAL A 208 -20.17 -5.08 -3.79
N GLU A 209 -20.85 -5.01 -2.65
CA GLU A 209 -21.24 -3.75 -2.02
C GLU A 209 -20.23 -3.33 -0.93
N ALA A 210 -20.07 -2.02 -0.76
CA ALA A 210 -19.11 -1.47 0.21
C ALA A 210 -19.41 -1.89 1.67
N ARG A 211 -20.68 -2.15 2.01
CA ARG A 211 -21.09 -2.57 3.36
C ARG A 211 -20.59 -3.98 3.72
N ASP A 212 -20.38 -4.84 2.71
CA ASP A 212 -20.07 -6.26 2.89
C ASP A 212 -18.55 -6.53 2.82
N LEU A 213 -17.72 -5.52 2.52
CA LEU A 213 -16.27 -5.68 2.32
C LEU A 213 -15.56 -6.28 3.53
N MET A 214 -15.98 -5.91 4.76
CA MET A 214 -15.38 -6.46 5.98
C MET A 214 -15.75 -7.93 6.25
N ASP A 215 -16.73 -8.48 5.55
CA ASP A 215 -17.15 -9.88 5.68
C ASP A 215 -16.38 -10.83 4.73
N HIS A 216 -15.29 -10.33 4.14
CA HIS A 216 -14.40 -11.08 3.24
C HIS A 216 -15.17 -11.70 2.05
N VAL A 217 -16.03 -10.90 1.42
CA VAL A 217 -16.83 -11.33 0.26
C VAL A 217 -15.97 -11.61 -0.98
N ALA A 218 -14.81 -10.93 -1.10
CA ALA A 218 -13.85 -11.10 -2.17
C ALA A 218 -12.41 -11.04 -1.62
N ASP A 219 -11.45 -11.57 -2.36
CA ASP A 219 -10.01 -11.49 -2.05
C ASP A 219 -9.37 -10.28 -2.72
N VAL A 220 -9.93 -9.86 -3.85
CA VAL A 220 -9.57 -8.66 -4.62
C VAL A 220 -10.83 -7.88 -4.92
N VAL A 221 -10.83 -6.58 -4.66
CA VAL A 221 -11.95 -5.67 -4.97
C VAL A 221 -11.47 -4.57 -5.91
N VAL A 222 -12.14 -4.44 -7.03
CA VAL A 222 -11.81 -3.46 -8.07
C VAL A 222 -12.74 -2.26 -7.99
N ALA A 223 -12.17 -1.06 -8.00
CA ALA A 223 -12.89 0.21 -8.05
C ALA A 223 -12.10 1.25 -8.85
N ASP A 224 -12.78 2.31 -9.31
CA ASP A 224 -12.07 3.53 -9.73
C ASP A 224 -11.44 4.22 -8.53
N GLY A 225 -10.37 4.99 -8.75
CA GLY A 225 -9.60 5.56 -7.65
C GLY A 225 -10.35 6.62 -6.85
N PHE A 226 -11.37 7.29 -7.41
CA PHE A 226 -12.21 8.20 -6.64
C PHE A 226 -13.06 7.42 -5.63
N THR A 227 -13.76 6.40 -6.10
CA THR A 227 -14.63 5.55 -5.25
C THR A 227 -13.79 4.76 -4.24
N GLY A 228 -12.69 4.14 -4.69
CA GLY A 228 -11.81 3.37 -3.80
C GLY A 228 -11.21 4.21 -2.68
N ASN A 229 -10.72 5.42 -2.98
CA ASN A 229 -10.22 6.33 -1.95
C ASN A 229 -11.32 6.80 -0.98
N ALA A 230 -12.54 7.06 -1.50
CA ALA A 230 -13.67 7.43 -0.65
C ALA A 230 -14.04 6.31 0.33
N VAL A 231 -14.10 5.07 -0.14
CA VAL A 231 -14.36 3.88 0.70
C VAL A 231 -13.25 3.69 1.72
N LEU A 232 -11.98 3.75 1.32
CA LEU A 232 -10.84 3.68 2.24
C LEU A 232 -10.96 4.71 3.36
N LYS A 233 -11.17 5.99 3.01
CA LYS A 233 -11.30 7.08 3.98
C LYS A 233 -12.51 6.95 4.88
N ALA A 234 -13.63 6.43 4.36
CA ALA A 234 -14.81 6.13 5.16
C ALA A 234 -14.54 5.01 6.17
N MET A 235 -13.89 3.92 5.76
CA MET A 235 -13.50 2.82 6.65
C MET A 235 -12.54 3.30 7.74
N GLU A 236 -11.46 4.03 7.37
CA GLU A 236 -10.50 4.62 8.30
C GLU A 236 -11.19 5.54 9.31
N GLY A 237 -11.98 6.48 8.82
CA GLY A 237 -12.68 7.46 9.66
C GLY A 237 -13.69 6.81 10.61
N THR A 238 -14.43 5.82 10.13
CA THR A 238 -15.41 5.08 10.95
C THR A 238 -14.71 4.29 12.05
N ALA A 239 -13.64 3.55 11.72
CA ALA A 239 -12.87 2.79 12.70
C ALA A 239 -12.28 3.70 13.80
N MET A 240 -11.66 4.83 13.41
CA MET A 240 -11.13 5.81 14.37
C MET A 240 -12.23 6.44 15.21
N GLY A 241 -13.39 6.78 14.60
CA GLY A 241 -14.54 7.37 15.30
C GLY A 241 -15.10 6.43 16.37
N ILE A 242 -15.33 5.15 16.01
CA ILE A 242 -15.82 4.14 16.94
C ILE A 242 -14.83 3.94 18.11
N MET A 243 -13.54 3.82 17.83
CA MET A 243 -12.52 3.66 18.87
C MET A 243 -12.41 4.88 19.78
N SER A 244 -12.55 6.08 19.24
CA SER A 244 -12.57 7.33 20.02
C SER A 244 -13.80 7.40 20.93
N GLN A 245 -14.98 7.09 20.41
CA GLN A 245 -16.24 7.06 21.20
C GLN A 245 -16.19 6.00 22.31
N LEU A 246 -15.67 4.81 22.00
CA LEU A 246 -15.49 3.75 22.99
C LEU A 246 -14.57 4.21 24.12
N LYS A 247 -13.40 4.81 23.78
CA LYS A 247 -12.48 5.36 24.76
C LYS A 247 -13.14 6.42 25.64
N LYS A 248 -13.89 7.35 25.03
CA LYS A 248 -14.61 8.41 25.74
C LYS A 248 -15.65 7.81 26.69
N SER A 249 -16.47 6.89 26.22
CA SER A 249 -17.51 6.23 27.06
C SER A 249 -16.91 5.51 28.26
N ILE A 250 -15.75 4.87 28.11
CA ILE A 250 -15.02 4.23 29.21
C ILE A 250 -14.51 5.27 30.23
N LEU A 251 -13.94 6.39 29.74
CA LEU A 251 -13.38 7.42 30.61
C LEU A 251 -14.47 8.14 31.41
N ASP A 252 -15.62 8.42 30.78
CA ASP A 252 -16.75 9.15 31.35
C ASP A 252 -17.64 8.25 32.23
N GLY A 253 -17.60 6.93 32.02
CA GLY A 253 -18.42 5.93 32.72
C GLY A 253 -18.01 5.62 34.17
N GLY A 254 -17.08 6.42 34.74
CA GLY A 254 -16.65 6.29 36.15
C GLY A 254 -15.80 5.05 36.43
N TRP A 255 -15.65 4.71 37.72
CA TRP A 255 -14.72 3.65 38.13
C TRP A 255 -15.12 2.24 37.64
N LYS A 256 -16.42 1.96 37.56
CA LYS A 256 -16.93 0.64 37.08
C LYS A 256 -16.58 0.39 35.63
N ALA A 257 -16.75 1.40 34.76
CA ALA A 257 -16.39 1.31 33.35
C ALA A 257 -14.87 1.13 33.17
N LYS A 258 -14.07 1.87 33.96
CA LYS A 258 -12.60 1.76 33.93
C LYS A 258 -12.13 0.36 34.40
N LEU A 259 -12.76 -0.21 35.45
CA LEU A 259 -12.46 -1.56 35.89
C LEU A 259 -12.85 -2.59 34.82
N GLY A 260 -14.03 -2.47 34.21
CA GLY A 260 -14.46 -3.32 33.10
C GLY A 260 -13.50 -3.26 31.92
N ALA A 261 -13.05 -2.04 31.52
CA ALA A 261 -12.08 -1.86 30.46
C ALA A 261 -10.70 -2.46 30.79
N MET A 262 -10.30 -2.44 32.06
CA MET A 262 -9.06 -3.08 32.51
C MET A 262 -9.14 -4.61 32.36
N LEU A 263 -10.28 -5.21 32.70
CA LEU A 263 -10.52 -6.64 32.50
C LEU A 263 -10.60 -7.04 31.03
N LEU A 264 -11.07 -6.15 30.15
CA LEU A 264 -11.18 -6.36 28.71
C LEU A 264 -9.97 -5.85 27.93
N LYS A 265 -8.88 -5.45 28.59
CA LYS A 265 -7.73 -4.78 27.96
C LYS A 265 -7.17 -5.54 26.76
N ASP A 266 -7.00 -6.85 26.87
CA ASP A 266 -6.42 -7.66 25.79
C ASP A 266 -7.40 -7.81 24.61
N SER A 267 -8.70 -7.97 24.88
CA SER A 267 -9.74 -7.99 23.84
C SER A 267 -9.84 -6.65 23.10
N LEU A 268 -9.79 -5.54 23.83
CA LEU A 268 -9.78 -4.19 23.21
C LEU A 268 -8.51 -3.93 22.41
N LYS A 269 -7.37 -4.44 22.87
CA LYS A 269 -6.11 -4.36 22.12
C LYS A 269 -6.17 -5.20 20.84
N SER A 270 -6.72 -6.42 20.92
CA SER A 270 -6.93 -7.29 19.76
C SER A 270 -7.86 -6.63 18.74
N LEU A 271 -9.01 -6.07 19.19
CA LEU A 271 -9.94 -5.34 18.32
C LEU A 271 -9.25 -4.16 17.62
N LYS A 272 -8.47 -3.36 18.36
CA LYS A 272 -7.70 -2.26 17.77
C LYS A 272 -6.70 -2.76 16.73
N SER A 273 -6.03 -3.87 16.98
CA SER A 273 -5.06 -4.47 16.05
C SER A 273 -5.75 -5.01 14.80
N SER A 274 -6.91 -5.66 14.92
CA SER A 274 -7.66 -6.20 13.78
C SER A 274 -8.21 -5.11 12.83
N LEU A 275 -8.41 -3.89 13.35
CA LEU A 275 -8.83 -2.73 12.55
C LEU A 275 -7.64 -1.93 11.99
N ASN A 276 -6.41 -2.29 12.37
CA ASN A 276 -5.21 -1.56 11.94
C ASN A 276 -4.55 -2.22 10.74
N TYR A 277 -4.82 -1.73 9.55
CA TYR A 277 -4.22 -2.21 8.30
C TYR A 277 -2.72 -1.92 8.18
N SER A 278 -2.15 -1.01 8.98
CA SER A 278 -0.70 -0.70 8.96
C SER A 278 0.17 -1.90 9.36
N ASP A 279 -0.38 -2.88 10.05
CA ASP A 279 0.33 -4.11 10.43
C ASP A 279 0.52 -5.08 9.24
N VAL A 280 -0.27 -4.93 8.18
CA VAL A 280 -0.18 -5.76 6.96
C VAL A 280 0.95 -5.29 6.05
N GLY A 281 1.15 -3.98 5.95
CA GLY A 281 2.17 -3.35 5.10
C GLY A 281 1.74 -1.97 4.63
N GLY A 282 2.38 -1.49 3.56
CA GLY A 282 2.06 -0.22 2.91
C GLY A 282 1.15 -0.39 1.68
N ALA A 283 0.70 0.73 1.12
CA ALA A 283 0.03 0.75 -0.16
C ALA A 283 1.05 0.65 -1.31
N VAL A 284 0.80 -0.23 -2.25
CA VAL A 284 1.67 -0.52 -3.40
C VAL A 284 1.15 0.22 -4.63
N LEU A 285 2.00 1.02 -5.28
CA LEU A 285 1.72 1.46 -6.65
C LEU A 285 2.02 0.27 -7.58
N PHE A 286 0.98 -0.42 -8.01
CA PHE A 286 1.12 -1.59 -8.85
C PHE A 286 0.87 -1.27 -10.32
N GLY A 287 1.65 -1.88 -11.22
CA GLY A 287 1.70 -1.53 -12.64
C GLY A 287 2.93 -0.71 -13.05
N VAL A 288 3.91 -0.54 -12.16
CA VAL A 288 5.24 0.04 -12.42
C VAL A 288 6.32 -1.03 -12.42
N LYS A 289 7.49 -0.73 -13.01
CA LYS A 289 8.56 -1.71 -13.29
C LYS A 289 9.30 -2.25 -12.07
N ALA A 290 9.06 -1.70 -10.89
CA ALA A 290 9.61 -2.17 -9.62
C ALA A 290 8.65 -1.81 -8.47
N PRO A 291 8.69 -2.48 -7.32
CA PRO A 291 7.87 -2.15 -6.17
C PRO A 291 8.08 -0.69 -5.70
N VAL A 292 7.01 0.10 -5.72
CA VAL A 292 6.93 1.45 -5.16
C VAL A 292 5.90 1.40 -4.05
N VAL A 293 6.34 1.52 -2.80
CA VAL A 293 5.48 1.26 -1.66
C VAL A 293 5.39 2.49 -0.76
N LYS A 294 4.16 2.86 -0.46
CA LYS A 294 3.79 3.99 0.40
C LYS A 294 3.38 3.46 1.76
N THR A 295 4.10 3.82 2.81
CA THR A 295 3.57 3.69 4.17
C THR A 295 2.88 4.98 4.63
N HIS A 296 2.00 4.92 5.62
CA HIS A 296 1.24 6.09 6.09
C HIS A 296 2.19 7.16 6.67
N GLY A 297 1.83 8.46 6.53
CA GLY A 297 2.65 9.56 7.05
C GLY A 297 2.90 9.47 8.56
N ALA A 298 1.91 9.03 9.32
CA ALA A 298 1.99 8.82 10.78
C ALA A 298 2.47 7.41 11.18
N SER A 299 3.16 6.69 10.29
CA SER A 299 3.67 5.33 10.57
C SER A 299 4.71 5.33 11.69
N ASP A 300 4.55 4.39 12.60
CA ASP A 300 5.55 4.02 13.59
C ASP A 300 6.59 3.02 13.03
N ALA A 301 7.57 2.65 13.82
CA ALA A 301 8.62 1.71 13.43
C ALA A 301 8.06 0.33 13.02
N LYS A 302 6.97 -0.13 13.65
CA LYS A 302 6.33 -1.40 13.34
C LYS A 302 5.69 -1.39 11.95
N ALA A 303 5.01 -0.31 11.57
CA ALA A 303 4.43 -0.15 10.24
C ALA A 303 5.51 -0.11 9.15
N VAL A 304 6.63 0.58 9.40
CA VAL A 304 7.78 0.59 8.48
C VAL A 304 8.38 -0.81 8.34
N TYR A 305 8.60 -1.52 9.43
CA TYR A 305 9.05 -2.92 9.43
C TYR A 305 8.13 -3.82 8.59
N SER A 306 6.80 -3.72 8.82
CA SER A 306 5.81 -4.50 8.07
C SER A 306 5.84 -4.19 6.57
N THR A 307 6.06 -2.91 6.21
CA THR A 307 6.20 -2.50 4.81
C THR A 307 7.50 -3.06 4.18
N ILE A 308 8.61 -3.08 4.91
CA ILE A 308 9.87 -3.70 4.44
C ILE A 308 9.68 -5.21 4.25
N ARG A 309 9.00 -5.89 5.17
CA ARG A 309 8.66 -7.32 5.03
C ARG A 309 7.80 -7.58 3.79
N GLN A 310 6.79 -6.75 3.54
CA GLN A 310 5.96 -6.81 2.33
C GLN A 310 6.81 -6.67 1.06
N ILE A 311 7.67 -5.63 0.98
CA ILE A 311 8.59 -5.42 -0.15
C ILE A 311 9.49 -6.63 -0.34
N ARG A 312 10.06 -7.18 0.75
CA ARG A 312 10.89 -8.38 0.69
C ARG A 312 10.15 -9.55 0.05
N THR A 313 8.88 -9.79 0.45
CA THR A 313 8.04 -10.83 -0.14
C THR A 313 7.76 -10.56 -1.62
N MET A 314 7.45 -9.32 -1.99
CA MET A 314 7.23 -8.94 -3.40
C MET A 314 8.48 -9.20 -4.27
N LEU A 315 9.67 -8.93 -3.76
CA LEU A 315 10.93 -9.19 -4.45
C LEU A 315 11.29 -10.68 -4.47
N GLU A 316 10.94 -11.43 -3.43
CA GLU A 316 11.17 -12.88 -3.33
C GLU A 316 10.31 -13.66 -4.32
N THR A 317 9.05 -13.26 -4.47
CA THR A 317 8.10 -13.89 -5.39
C THR A 317 8.18 -13.37 -6.82
N ASP A 318 8.99 -12.33 -7.05
CA ASP A 318 9.11 -11.63 -8.34
C ASP A 318 7.76 -11.25 -8.96
N VAL A 319 6.84 -10.75 -8.11
CA VAL A 319 5.47 -10.43 -8.56
C VAL A 319 5.45 -9.38 -9.67
N VAL A 320 6.38 -8.41 -9.65
CA VAL A 320 6.46 -7.38 -10.69
C VAL A 320 7.01 -7.96 -11.99
N GLY A 321 8.06 -8.80 -11.96
CA GLY A 321 8.58 -9.47 -13.14
C GLY A 321 7.53 -10.37 -13.80
N LYS A 322 6.77 -11.10 -13.01
CA LYS A 322 5.64 -11.90 -13.51
C LYS A 322 4.57 -11.02 -14.17
N ALA A 323 4.19 -9.90 -13.55
CA ALA A 323 3.26 -8.96 -14.15
C ALA A 323 3.81 -8.36 -15.47
N VAL A 324 5.12 -8.06 -15.53
CA VAL A 324 5.76 -7.60 -16.78
C VAL A 324 5.61 -8.64 -17.89
N ASN A 325 5.86 -9.91 -17.61
CA ASN A 325 5.75 -10.99 -18.58
C ASN A 325 4.31 -11.15 -19.09
N GLU A 326 3.33 -11.11 -18.18
CA GLU A 326 1.90 -11.20 -18.54
C GLU A 326 1.47 -10.07 -19.47
N PHE A 327 1.76 -8.83 -19.10
CA PHE A 327 1.34 -7.67 -19.89
C PHE A 327 2.20 -7.39 -21.13
N SER A 328 3.40 -7.94 -21.24
CA SER A 328 4.23 -7.77 -22.45
C SER A 328 3.80 -8.67 -23.60
N GLY A 329 2.94 -9.65 -23.36
CA GLY A 329 2.55 -10.65 -24.36
C GLY A 329 3.65 -11.67 -24.67
N GLU A 330 4.68 -11.75 -23.84
CA GLU A 330 5.74 -12.76 -23.91
C GLU A 330 5.37 -14.01 -23.10
N ALA A 331 4.08 -14.24 -22.88
CA ALA A 331 3.61 -15.50 -22.32
C ALA A 331 3.90 -16.65 -23.32
N LYS A 332 4.54 -17.68 -22.83
CA LYS A 332 5.10 -18.84 -23.49
C LYS A 332 4.14 -19.61 -24.38
#